data_3af1f5510f94111a7c4fe09838fca19e
#
_entry.id   3af1f5510f94111a7c4fe09838fca19e
#
_cell.length_a   1.000
_cell.length_b   1.000
_cell.length_c   1.000
_cell.angle_alpha   90.00
_cell.angle_beta   90.00
_cell.angle_gamma   90.00
#
_symmetry.space_group_name_H-M   'P 1'
#
loop_
_entity.id
_entity.type
_entity.pdbx_description
1 polymer ?
#
loop_
_entity_poly.entity_id
_entity_poly.type
_entity_poly.pdbx_seq_one_letter_code
_entity_poly.pdbx_strand_id
1 'polypeptide(L)'
;IYKIKTRSDGTLERYKARLVAKGYAQEYGIDYEETFALIARMTVRTLIAIASVKHWTIFQMDVKNAFLNGHLQEEVFMSAPSGFDLPQNKVLLLKKALYGLKQAPKAWFDKFSSVMFNQGFQSCYSDTAMFVKTTSVCVIVLLLYVDDMVITGSDDKGIIEVKDFFNKCFQMTDLGRLTYFLGIEVAYSKQGYLLSQMKFASELVDRTSISDDKVVDTPEVLGVKMKIDDGEILENPTTFRQIVGALSYLSITRPDIAHAVHVISQFQ
;
A
#
# COMPACT_ATOMS: atom_id res chain seq x y z
N ILE A 1 3.45 -7.47 18.16
CA ILE A 1 2.07 -7.65 17.65
C ILE A 1 1.88 -9.09 17.24
N TYR A 2 0.83 -9.72 17.74
CA TYR A 2 0.46 -11.10 17.42
C TYR A 2 -0.82 -11.09 16.56
N LYS A 3 -0.86 -11.92 15.53
CA LYS A 3 -2.04 -12.08 14.67
C LYS A 3 -2.25 -13.55 14.31
N ILE A 4 -3.48 -14.01 14.40
CA ILE A 4 -3.90 -15.31 13.90
C ILE A 4 -4.25 -15.14 12.41
N LYS A 5 -3.72 -16.01 11.58
CA LYS A 5 -4.10 -16.13 10.17
C LYS A 5 -5.01 -17.35 10.00
N THR A 6 -6.14 -17.13 9.39
CA THR A 6 -7.11 -18.18 9.07
C THR A 6 -7.19 -18.38 7.56
N ARG A 7 -7.54 -19.60 7.15
CA ARG A 7 -7.90 -19.94 5.76
C ARG A 7 -9.31 -19.41 5.43
N SER A 8 -9.70 -19.51 4.17
CA SER A 8 -11.03 -19.10 3.71
C SER A 8 -12.18 -19.88 4.37
N ASP A 9 -11.90 -21.09 4.86
CA ASP A 9 -12.83 -21.95 5.60
C ASP A 9 -12.91 -21.63 7.11
N GLY A 10 -12.18 -20.61 7.57
CA GLY A 10 -12.10 -20.19 8.98
C GLY A 10 -11.11 -21.00 9.83
N THR A 11 -10.49 -22.05 9.30
CA THR A 11 -9.50 -22.86 10.04
C THR A 11 -8.20 -22.10 10.23
N LEU A 12 -7.47 -22.44 11.32
CA LEU A 12 -6.17 -21.84 11.61
C LEU A 12 -5.17 -22.19 10.51
N GLU A 13 -4.59 -21.17 9.86
CA GLU A 13 -3.47 -21.33 8.94
C GLU A 13 -2.15 -21.28 9.69
N ARG A 14 -1.92 -20.17 10.42
CA ARG A 14 -0.66 -19.94 11.19
C ARG A 14 -0.79 -18.82 12.20
N TYR A 15 0.08 -18.85 13.21
CA TYR A 15 0.34 -17.70 14.07
C TYR A 15 1.37 -16.78 13.42
N LYS A 16 1.14 -15.47 13.48
CA LYS A 16 2.08 -14.44 12.99
C LYS A 16 2.45 -13.50 14.13
N ALA A 17 3.74 -13.46 14.48
CA ALA A 17 4.29 -12.48 15.40
C ALA A 17 5.16 -11.47 14.64
N ARG A 18 5.03 -10.19 14.98
CA ARG A 18 5.91 -9.14 14.47
C ARG A 18 6.46 -8.33 15.63
N LEU A 19 7.78 -8.14 15.65
CA LEU A 19 8.39 -7.12 16.47
C LEU A 19 8.13 -5.76 15.83
N VAL A 20 7.58 -4.82 16.61
CA VAL A 20 7.20 -3.49 16.13
C VAL A 20 7.75 -2.48 17.12
N ALA A 21 8.52 -1.52 16.63
CA ALA A 21 9.01 -0.41 17.43
C ALA A 21 7.88 0.57 17.78
N LYS A 22 8.00 1.27 18.90
CA LYS A 22 7.05 2.30 19.34
C LYS A 22 7.37 3.64 18.66
N GLY A 23 7.22 3.73 17.33
CA GLY A 23 7.55 4.91 16.56
C GLY A 23 6.79 6.18 16.95
N TYR A 24 5.65 6.04 17.64
CA TYR A 24 4.93 7.18 18.21
C TYR A 24 5.72 7.88 19.34
N ALA A 25 6.72 7.23 19.92
CA ALA A 25 7.59 7.81 20.94
C ALA A 25 8.84 8.47 20.35
N GLN A 26 9.05 8.40 19.05
CA GLN A 26 10.17 9.04 18.37
C GLN A 26 9.94 10.55 18.21
N GLU A 27 11.01 11.34 18.42
CA GLU A 27 11.00 12.79 18.29
C GLU A 27 11.71 13.20 16.99
N TYR A 28 11.06 14.12 16.24
CA TYR A 28 11.65 14.69 15.02
C TYR A 28 12.92 15.51 15.34
N GLY A 29 13.96 15.35 14.53
CA GLY A 29 15.25 16.00 14.72
C GLY A 29 16.17 15.35 15.74
N ILE A 30 15.68 14.30 16.47
CA ILE A 30 16.48 13.52 17.41
C ILE A 30 16.55 12.05 16.94
N ASP A 31 15.39 11.42 16.77
CA ASP A 31 15.28 9.99 16.41
C ASP A 31 15.11 9.77 14.91
N TYR A 32 14.66 10.77 14.17
CA TYR A 32 14.48 10.73 12.72
C TYR A 32 14.41 12.13 12.11
N GLU A 33 14.83 12.26 10.86
CA GLU A 33 14.73 13.51 10.10
C GLU A 33 13.69 13.43 8.99
N GLU A 34 13.67 12.36 8.20
CA GLU A 34 12.75 12.19 7.08
C GLU A 34 11.89 10.94 7.21
N THR A 35 10.60 11.11 6.93
CA THR A 35 9.61 10.01 6.92
C THR A 35 8.88 9.98 5.59
N PHE A 36 9.59 9.70 4.50
CA PHE A 36 8.98 9.69 3.19
C PHE A 36 8.19 8.40 2.97
N ALA A 37 6.89 8.53 2.67
CA ALA A 37 6.04 7.42 2.26
C ALA A 37 5.40 7.73 0.90
N LEU A 38 5.79 7.00 -0.13
CA LEU A 38 5.20 7.11 -1.46
C LEU A 38 3.83 6.44 -1.50
N ILE A 39 2.81 7.17 -1.96
CA ILE A 39 1.46 6.66 -2.17
C ILE A 39 1.12 6.75 -3.65
N ALA A 40 1.29 5.65 -4.35
CA ALA A 40 1.16 5.53 -5.82
C ALA A 40 -0.26 5.21 -6.32
N ARG A 41 -1.32 5.81 -5.75
CA ARG A 41 -2.72 5.43 -6.09
C ARG A 41 -3.11 5.70 -7.55
N MET A 42 -2.72 6.85 -8.10
CA MET A 42 -3.02 7.21 -9.49
C MET A 42 -2.19 6.39 -10.48
N THR A 43 -0.93 6.13 -10.15
CA THR A 43 0.03 5.40 -10.98
C THR A 43 -0.40 3.96 -11.22
N VAL A 44 -1.00 3.28 -10.22
CA VAL A 44 -1.51 1.90 -10.37
C VAL A 44 -2.55 1.81 -11.50
N ARG A 45 -3.54 2.70 -11.51
CA ARG A 45 -4.60 2.69 -12.54
C ARG A 45 -4.03 2.99 -13.92
N THR A 46 -3.15 3.96 -14.02
CA THR A 46 -2.48 4.32 -15.27
C THR A 46 -1.65 3.16 -15.80
N LEU A 47 -0.90 2.48 -14.92
CA LEU A 47 -0.12 1.31 -15.30
C LEU A 47 -1.00 0.17 -15.81
N ILE A 48 -2.10 -0.13 -15.12
CA ILE A 48 -3.06 -1.17 -15.55
C ILE A 48 -3.71 -0.79 -16.88
N ALA A 49 -4.07 0.48 -17.09
CA ALA A 49 -4.64 0.96 -18.36
C ALA A 49 -3.64 0.80 -19.53
N ILE A 50 -2.37 1.19 -19.32
CA ILE A 50 -1.32 1.01 -20.33
C ILE A 50 -1.10 -0.47 -20.62
N ALA A 51 -0.99 -1.31 -19.59
CA ALA A 51 -0.81 -2.76 -19.73
C ALA A 51 -1.99 -3.40 -20.48
N SER A 52 -3.23 -2.92 -20.23
CA SER A 52 -4.43 -3.37 -20.94
C SER A 52 -4.34 -3.08 -22.45
N VAL A 53 -4.03 -1.82 -22.82
CA VAL A 53 -3.90 -1.41 -24.22
C VAL A 53 -2.74 -2.10 -24.93
N LYS A 54 -1.65 -2.34 -24.22
CA LYS A 54 -0.44 -3.00 -24.77
C LYS A 54 -0.49 -4.52 -24.69
N HIS A 55 -1.54 -5.09 -24.10
CA HIS A 55 -1.69 -6.53 -23.83
C HIS A 55 -0.53 -7.11 -23.00
N TRP A 56 0.05 -6.31 -22.08
CA TRP A 56 1.11 -6.75 -21.19
C TRP A 56 0.52 -7.52 -20.01
N THR A 57 1.16 -8.61 -19.65
CA THR A 57 0.82 -9.32 -18.42
C THR A 57 1.39 -8.54 -17.22
N ILE A 58 0.58 -8.35 -16.20
CA ILE A 58 1.03 -7.76 -14.93
C ILE A 58 1.25 -8.91 -13.94
N PHE A 59 2.41 -8.93 -13.30
CA PHE A 59 2.77 -9.87 -12.25
C PHE A 59 2.86 -9.15 -10.91
N GLN A 60 2.57 -9.88 -9.84
CA GLN A 60 2.65 -9.39 -8.47
C GLN A 60 3.72 -10.14 -7.69
N MET A 61 4.47 -9.42 -6.86
CA MET A 61 5.44 -9.96 -5.94
C MET A 61 5.24 -9.36 -4.55
N ASP A 62 5.56 -10.12 -3.51
CA ASP A 62 5.52 -9.71 -2.10
C ASP A 62 6.92 -9.82 -1.50
N VAL A 63 7.34 -8.77 -0.80
CA VAL A 63 8.64 -8.72 -0.12
C VAL A 63 8.49 -9.16 1.32
N LYS A 64 9.16 -10.23 1.70
CA LYS A 64 9.14 -10.67 3.10
C LYS A 64 9.93 -9.69 3.96
N ASN A 65 9.21 -9.09 4.94
CA ASN A 65 9.81 -8.18 5.92
C ASN A 65 10.60 -7.03 5.26
N ALA A 66 9.98 -6.30 4.34
CA ALA A 66 10.62 -5.28 3.52
C ALA A 66 11.49 -4.31 4.34
N PHE A 67 10.97 -3.77 5.45
CA PHE A 67 11.71 -2.81 6.27
C PHE A 67 13.01 -3.36 6.86
N LEU A 68 13.09 -4.67 7.16
CA LEU A 68 14.33 -5.29 7.66
C LEU A 68 15.47 -5.30 6.63
N ASN A 69 15.19 -4.99 5.36
CA ASN A 69 16.21 -4.81 4.34
C ASN A 69 16.81 -3.40 4.34
N GLY A 70 16.10 -2.40 4.90
CA GLY A 70 16.57 -1.01 5.00
C GLY A 70 17.66 -0.86 6.07
N HIS A 71 18.74 -0.16 5.75
CA HIS A 71 19.77 0.23 6.70
C HIS A 71 19.43 1.60 7.28
N LEU A 72 19.54 1.74 8.59
CA LEU A 72 19.41 3.02 9.26
C LEU A 72 20.70 3.82 9.11
N GLN A 73 20.58 5.09 8.75
CA GLN A 73 21.69 6.03 8.68
C GLN A 73 21.92 6.70 10.04
N GLU A 74 20.83 6.89 10.79
CA GLU A 74 20.82 7.50 12.11
C GLU A 74 21.09 6.46 13.20
N GLU A 75 21.59 6.91 14.35
CA GLU A 75 21.70 6.11 15.56
C GLU A 75 20.34 5.99 16.24
N VAL A 76 19.69 4.86 16.10
CA VAL A 76 18.40 4.57 16.74
C VAL A 76 18.57 3.57 17.86
N PHE A 77 18.29 3.99 19.08
CA PHE A 77 18.36 3.14 20.26
C PHE A 77 16.97 2.63 20.64
N MET A 78 16.91 1.39 21.12
CA MET A 78 15.67 0.73 21.54
C MET A 78 15.87 -0.04 22.83
N SER A 79 14.89 0.01 23.72
CA SER A 79 14.83 -0.87 24.86
C SER A 79 14.66 -2.32 24.43
N ALA A 80 15.14 -3.27 25.24
CA ALA A 80 14.95 -4.69 24.95
C ALA A 80 13.46 -5.04 24.83
N PRO A 81 13.06 -5.83 23.83
CA PRO A 81 11.72 -6.38 23.80
C PRO A 81 11.49 -7.36 24.97
N SER A 82 10.23 -7.53 25.35
CA SER A 82 9.87 -8.48 26.42
C SER A 82 10.43 -9.87 26.14
N GLY A 83 11.06 -10.48 27.14
CA GLY A 83 11.72 -11.81 27.04
C GLY A 83 13.15 -11.78 26.51
N PHE A 84 13.73 -10.59 26.33
CA PHE A 84 15.14 -10.42 25.99
C PHE A 84 15.86 -9.66 27.12
N ASP A 85 16.75 -10.36 27.84
CA ASP A 85 17.48 -9.79 28.95
C ASP A 85 18.72 -9.03 28.46
N LEU A 86 18.82 -7.76 28.85
CA LEU A 86 20.03 -6.96 28.69
C LEU A 86 20.69 -6.68 30.02
N PRO A 87 22.01 -6.51 30.05
CA PRO A 87 22.69 -5.98 31.24
C PRO A 87 22.11 -4.63 31.66
N GLN A 88 22.16 -4.31 32.96
CA GLN A 88 21.69 -3.00 33.44
C GLN A 88 22.32 -1.83 32.68
N ASN A 89 21.53 -0.81 32.42
CA ASN A 89 21.95 0.40 31.69
C ASN A 89 22.45 0.16 30.26
N LYS A 90 21.99 -0.90 29.60
CA LYS A 90 22.25 -1.15 28.18
C LYS A 90 20.97 -1.02 27.37
N VAL A 91 21.11 -0.54 26.13
CA VAL A 91 20.07 -0.45 25.11
C VAL A 91 20.55 -1.12 23.82
N LEU A 92 19.63 -1.45 22.94
CA LEU A 92 19.94 -1.99 21.62
C LEU A 92 20.15 -0.86 20.63
N LEU A 93 21.25 -0.88 19.89
CA LEU A 93 21.45 -0.03 18.72
C LEU A 93 20.91 -0.76 17.49
N LEU A 94 19.90 -0.19 16.85
CA LEU A 94 19.32 -0.76 15.64
C LEU A 94 20.18 -0.44 14.42
N LYS A 95 20.59 -1.47 13.68
CA LYS A 95 21.34 -1.34 12.43
C LYS A 95 20.43 -1.37 11.20
N LYS A 96 19.24 -1.95 11.35
CA LYS A 96 18.24 -2.09 10.29
C LYS A 96 16.90 -1.56 10.77
N ALA A 97 16.13 -1.08 9.82
CA ALA A 97 14.79 -0.59 10.09
C ALA A 97 13.87 -1.71 10.60
N LEU A 98 12.97 -1.34 11.51
CA LEU A 98 11.91 -2.20 12.05
C LEU A 98 10.55 -1.61 11.72
N TYR A 99 9.54 -2.47 11.63
CA TYR A 99 8.15 -2.01 11.58
C TYR A 99 7.85 -1.09 12.77
N GLY A 100 7.14 -0.01 12.50
CA GLY A 100 6.77 0.99 13.50
C GLY A 100 7.72 2.19 13.59
N LEU A 101 8.97 2.10 13.16
CA LEU A 101 9.84 3.27 13.08
C LEU A 101 9.36 4.25 12.01
N LYS A 102 9.44 5.54 12.28
CA LYS A 102 9.04 6.61 11.38
C LYS A 102 9.83 6.60 10.06
N GLN A 103 11.13 6.37 10.10
CA GLN A 103 12.04 6.33 8.95
C GLN A 103 12.10 4.97 8.24
N ALA A 104 11.42 3.93 8.73
CA ALA A 104 11.51 2.60 8.13
C ALA A 104 11.10 2.55 6.65
N PRO A 105 10.01 3.23 6.22
CA PRO A 105 9.64 3.28 4.80
C PRO A 105 10.72 3.89 3.93
N LYS A 106 11.36 4.98 4.39
CA LYS A 106 12.45 5.65 3.68
C LYS A 106 13.67 4.74 3.56
N ALA A 107 14.14 4.17 4.66
CA ALA A 107 15.32 3.29 4.67
C ALA A 107 15.14 2.08 3.73
N TRP A 108 13.94 1.51 3.67
CA TRP A 108 13.60 0.46 2.73
C TRP A 108 13.62 0.97 1.29
N PHE A 109 12.96 2.09 1.01
CA PHE A 109 12.90 2.68 -0.33
C PHE A 109 14.29 3.02 -0.87
N ASP A 110 15.16 3.62 -0.06
CA ASP A 110 16.54 3.97 -0.43
C ASP A 110 17.35 2.71 -0.80
N LYS A 111 17.21 1.65 0.02
CA LYS A 111 17.85 0.36 -0.26
C LYS A 111 17.34 -0.25 -1.56
N PHE A 112 16.02 -0.26 -1.77
CA PHE A 112 15.41 -0.80 -2.97
C PHE A 112 15.83 -0.01 -4.22
N SER A 113 15.73 1.33 -4.17
CA SER A 113 16.10 2.22 -5.27
C SER A 113 17.56 2.05 -5.69
N SER A 114 18.48 1.94 -4.73
CA SER A 114 19.89 1.67 -5.01
C SER A 114 20.10 0.36 -5.79
N VAL A 115 19.37 -0.69 -5.42
CA VAL A 115 19.42 -1.97 -6.14
C VAL A 115 18.84 -1.84 -7.55
N MET A 116 17.74 -1.10 -7.70
CA MET A 116 17.11 -0.86 -9.00
C MET A 116 18.02 -0.08 -9.95
N PHE A 117 18.65 0.99 -9.46
CA PHE A 117 19.59 1.78 -10.27
C PHE A 117 20.78 0.94 -10.73
N ASN A 118 21.32 0.08 -9.88
CA ASN A 118 22.39 -0.84 -10.23
C ASN A 118 21.97 -1.88 -11.30
N GLN A 119 20.67 -2.16 -11.44
CA GLN A 119 20.10 -3.02 -12.49
C GLN A 119 19.73 -2.25 -13.78
N GLY A 120 20.05 -0.94 -13.85
CA GLY A 120 19.78 -0.10 -15.00
C GLY A 120 18.35 0.42 -15.11
N PHE A 121 17.56 0.36 -14.02
CA PHE A 121 16.28 1.03 -13.94
C PHE A 121 16.48 2.50 -13.60
N GLN A 122 15.51 3.32 -13.99
CA GLN A 122 15.40 4.73 -13.62
C GLN A 122 14.05 4.96 -12.92
N SER A 123 14.02 5.78 -11.89
CA SER A 123 12.74 6.16 -11.27
C SER A 123 12.03 7.20 -12.14
N CYS A 124 10.69 7.14 -12.14
CA CYS A 124 9.87 8.11 -12.85
C CYS A 124 9.82 9.44 -12.07
N TYR A 125 9.90 10.56 -12.78
CA TYR A 125 9.83 11.89 -12.18
C TYR A 125 8.48 12.16 -11.47
N SER A 126 7.37 11.69 -12.09
CA SER A 126 6.02 11.92 -11.56
C SER A 126 5.65 11.00 -10.39
N ASP A 127 6.33 9.88 -10.26
CA ASP A 127 6.13 8.91 -9.20
C ASP A 127 7.42 8.12 -8.99
N THR A 128 8.16 8.49 -7.98
CA THR A 128 9.48 7.90 -7.69
C THR A 128 9.41 6.43 -7.27
N ALA A 129 8.22 5.92 -6.92
CA ALA A 129 7.99 4.49 -6.66
C ALA A 129 7.85 3.66 -7.94
N MET A 130 7.73 4.31 -9.10
CA MET A 130 7.72 3.66 -10.41
C MET A 130 9.12 3.67 -11.01
N PHE A 131 9.63 2.48 -11.29
CA PHE A 131 10.92 2.24 -11.92
C PHE A 131 10.74 1.71 -13.34
N VAL A 132 11.49 2.25 -14.29
CA VAL A 132 11.40 1.89 -15.70
C VAL A 132 12.79 1.53 -16.21
N LYS A 133 12.88 0.42 -16.90
CA LYS A 133 14.08 0.03 -17.67
C LYS A 133 13.68 -0.07 -19.14
N THR A 134 14.29 0.75 -19.97
CA THR A 134 14.00 0.81 -21.41
C THR A 134 15.22 0.41 -22.20
N THR A 135 15.02 -0.44 -23.17
CA THR A 135 15.96 -0.75 -24.24
C THR A 135 15.45 -0.20 -25.57
N SER A 136 16.16 -0.35 -26.66
CA SER A 136 15.72 0.09 -28.00
C SER A 136 14.42 -0.58 -28.47
N VAL A 137 14.06 -1.74 -27.91
CA VAL A 137 12.92 -2.57 -28.37
C VAL A 137 11.97 -3.00 -27.26
N CYS A 138 12.39 -2.92 -26.01
CA CYS A 138 11.66 -3.46 -24.87
C CYS A 138 11.56 -2.45 -23.72
N VAL A 139 10.52 -2.60 -22.89
CA VAL A 139 10.36 -1.86 -21.64
C VAL A 139 9.92 -2.80 -20.52
N ILE A 140 10.49 -2.59 -19.35
CA ILE A 140 10.06 -3.22 -18.09
C ILE A 140 9.67 -2.09 -17.14
N VAL A 141 8.48 -2.16 -16.57
CA VAL A 141 7.95 -1.21 -15.60
C VAL A 141 7.68 -1.94 -14.31
N LEU A 142 8.12 -1.34 -13.21
CA LEU A 142 7.94 -1.86 -11.87
C LEU A 142 7.37 -0.75 -10.99
N LEU A 143 6.38 -1.07 -10.18
CA LEU A 143 5.80 -0.18 -9.19
C LEU A 143 5.91 -0.83 -7.81
N LEU A 144 6.57 -0.13 -6.89
CA LEU A 144 6.76 -0.55 -5.50
C LEU A 144 5.72 0.11 -4.61
N TYR A 145 5.11 -0.66 -3.73
CA TYR A 145 4.25 -0.16 -2.66
C TYR A 145 4.55 -0.90 -1.34
N VAL A 146 5.47 -0.37 -0.58
CA VAL A 146 5.96 -0.96 0.70
C VAL A 146 6.43 -2.41 0.50
N ASP A 147 5.61 -3.39 0.90
CA ASP A 147 5.91 -4.83 0.78
C ASP A 147 5.41 -5.40 -0.57
N ASP A 148 4.43 -4.74 -1.20
CA ASP A 148 3.81 -5.18 -2.45
C ASP A 148 4.47 -4.54 -3.67
N MET A 149 4.60 -5.31 -4.74
CA MET A 149 5.18 -4.84 -5.99
C MET A 149 4.45 -5.43 -7.18
N VAL A 150 4.28 -4.62 -8.22
CA VAL A 150 3.82 -5.10 -9.53
C VAL A 150 4.90 -4.86 -10.58
N ILE A 151 5.04 -5.81 -11.50
CA ILE A 151 5.98 -5.75 -12.62
C ILE A 151 5.25 -6.10 -13.92
N THR A 152 5.51 -5.34 -14.98
CA THR A 152 4.91 -5.52 -16.30
C THR A 152 5.82 -4.97 -17.37
N GLY A 153 5.50 -5.19 -18.65
CA GLY A 153 6.27 -4.65 -19.77
C GLY A 153 6.16 -5.51 -21.02
N SER A 154 6.97 -5.18 -22.02
CA SER A 154 7.05 -5.89 -23.29
C SER A 154 8.19 -6.92 -23.35
N ASP A 155 8.96 -7.06 -22.26
CA ASP A 155 10.12 -7.97 -22.17
C ASP A 155 9.83 -9.10 -21.18
N ASP A 156 9.13 -10.14 -21.62
CA ASP A 156 8.80 -11.29 -20.78
C ASP A 156 10.05 -11.99 -20.21
N LYS A 157 11.13 -12.08 -20.98
CA LYS A 157 12.39 -12.69 -20.52
C LYS A 157 13.07 -11.83 -19.47
N GLY A 158 13.19 -10.54 -19.73
CA GLY A 158 13.75 -9.59 -18.77
C GLY A 158 12.95 -9.52 -17.48
N ILE A 159 11.60 -9.65 -17.54
CA ILE A 159 10.77 -9.74 -16.35
C ILE A 159 11.11 -10.98 -15.50
N ILE A 160 11.31 -12.15 -16.14
CA ILE A 160 11.70 -13.38 -15.44
C ILE A 160 13.07 -13.18 -14.76
N GLU A 161 14.05 -12.64 -15.47
CA GLU A 161 15.39 -12.38 -14.92
C GLU A 161 15.36 -11.41 -13.73
N VAL A 162 14.54 -10.36 -13.82
CA VAL A 162 14.35 -9.39 -12.73
C VAL A 162 13.69 -10.06 -11.51
N LYS A 163 12.69 -10.90 -11.71
CA LYS A 163 12.02 -11.65 -10.63
C LYS A 163 13.00 -12.60 -9.92
N ASP A 164 13.81 -13.33 -10.68
CA ASP A 164 14.85 -14.22 -10.14
C ASP A 164 15.93 -13.46 -9.37
N PHE A 165 16.33 -12.30 -9.88
CA PHE A 165 17.25 -11.41 -9.19
C PHE A 165 16.70 -10.93 -7.85
N PHE A 166 15.43 -10.50 -7.80
CA PHE A 166 14.80 -10.05 -6.57
C PHE A 166 14.65 -11.17 -5.53
N ASN A 167 14.31 -12.38 -5.96
CA ASN A 167 14.28 -13.54 -5.07
C ASN A 167 15.61 -13.76 -4.34
N LYS A 168 16.71 -13.51 -5.02
CA LYS A 168 18.06 -13.62 -4.44
C LYS A 168 18.41 -12.47 -3.49
N CYS A 169 17.95 -11.25 -3.81
CA CYS A 169 18.32 -10.05 -3.06
C CYS A 169 17.44 -9.81 -1.81
N PHE A 170 16.12 -10.06 -1.91
CA PHE A 170 15.13 -9.60 -0.93
C PHE A 170 14.19 -10.68 -0.40
N GLN A 171 14.43 -11.95 -0.71
CA GLN A 171 13.51 -13.04 -0.31
C GLN A 171 12.06 -12.73 -0.72
N MET A 172 11.84 -12.44 -1.98
CA MET A 172 10.51 -12.15 -2.51
C MET A 172 9.72 -13.44 -2.78
N THR A 173 8.40 -13.32 -2.74
CA THR A 173 7.48 -14.36 -3.18
C THR A 173 6.81 -13.89 -4.47
N ASP A 174 6.93 -14.68 -5.54
CA ASP A 174 6.15 -14.48 -6.76
C ASP A 174 4.71 -14.95 -6.53
N LEU A 175 3.76 -14.02 -6.62
CA LEU A 175 2.32 -14.29 -6.46
C LEU A 175 1.64 -14.59 -7.81
N GLY A 176 2.41 -14.64 -8.90
CA GLY A 176 1.89 -14.88 -10.24
C GLY A 176 1.26 -13.64 -10.88
N ARG A 177 0.21 -13.85 -11.67
CA ARG A 177 -0.53 -12.75 -12.29
C ARG A 177 -1.26 -11.92 -11.25
N LEU A 178 -1.34 -10.61 -11.51
CA LEU A 178 -2.03 -9.67 -10.65
C LEU A 178 -3.52 -10.04 -10.54
N THR A 179 -3.98 -10.29 -9.32
CA THR A 179 -5.40 -10.55 -9.02
C THR A 179 -5.98 -9.62 -7.97
N TYR A 180 -5.12 -9.09 -7.09
CA TYR A 180 -5.53 -8.19 -6.02
C TYR A 180 -4.37 -7.26 -5.62
N PHE A 181 -4.59 -5.96 -5.66
CA PHE A 181 -3.55 -4.99 -5.32
C PHE A 181 -4.15 -3.77 -4.62
N LEU A 182 -3.63 -3.46 -3.45
CA LEU A 182 -4.07 -2.30 -2.67
C LEU A 182 -5.60 -2.21 -2.49
N GLY A 183 -6.27 -3.32 -2.21
CA GLY A 183 -7.73 -3.32 -2.04
C GLY A 183 -8.55 -3.29 -3.33
N ILE A 184 -7.90 -3.37 -4.50
CA ILE A 184 -8.54 -3.46 -5.81
C ILE A 184 -8.41 -4.90 -6.31
N GLU A 185 -9.52 -5.52 -6.62
CA GLU A 185 -9.62 -6.79 -7.32
C GLU A 185 -9.36 -6.56 -8.80
N VAL A 186 -8.50 -7.37 -9.39
CA VAL A 186 -8.09 -7.25 -10.79
C VAL A 186 -8.38 -8.55 -11.52
N ALA A 187 -9.30 -8.52 -12.45
CA ALA A 187 -9.60 -9.64 -13.33
C ALA A 187 -9.08 -9.35 -14.74
N TYR A 188 -8.50 -10.37 -15.38
CA TYR A 188 -8.01 -10.28 -16.76
C TYR A 188 -8.94 -11.02 -17.71
N SER A 189 -9.24 -10.39 -18.85
CA SER A 189 -9.95 -10.97 -19.97
C SER A 189 -9.24 -10.66 -21.29
N LYS A 190 -9.72 -11.25 -22.40
CA LYS A 190 -9.22 -10.91 -23.74
C LYS A 190 -9.45 -9.44 -24.14
N GLN A 191 -10.41 -8.78 -23.50
CA GLN A 191 -10.72 -7.36 -23.74
C GLN A 191 -9.90 -6.41 -22.85
N GLY A 192 -9.14 -6.94 -21.87
CA GLY A 192 -8.31 -6.13 -20.97
C GLY A 192 -8.52 -6.48 -19.50
N TYR A 193 -8.21 -5.54 -18.63
CA TYR A 193 -8.34 -5.66 -17.19
C TYR A 193 -9.63 -5.05 -16.67
N LEU A 194 -10.33 -5.77 -15.80
CA LEU A 194 -11.48 -5.29 -15.04
C LEU A 194 -11.05 -5.04 -13.60
N LEU A 195 -11.36 -3.83 -13.10
CA LEU A 195 -11.10 -3.44 -11.72
C LEU A 195 -12.39 -3.46 -10.91
N SER A 196 -12.35 -4.04 -9.71
CA SER A 196 -13.46 -4.10 -8.76
C SER A 196 -12.97 -3.83 -7.34
N GLN A 197 -13.85 -3.34 -6.49
CA GLN A 197 -13.67 -3.23 -5.05
C GLN A 197 -14.88 -3.83 -4.32
N MET A 198 -15.45 -4.90 -4.87
CA MET A 198 -16.69 -5.48 -4.32
C MET A 198 -16.51 -5.93 -2.87
N LYS A 199 -15.41 -6.60 -2.56
CA LYS A 199 -15.10 -7.02 -1.20
C LYS A 199 -14.99 -5.82 -0.25
N PHE A 200 -14.28 -4.78 -0.66
CA PHE A 200 -14.12 -3.56 0.14
C PHE A 200 -15.48 -2.84 0.34
N ALA A 201 -16.30 -2.77 -0.69
CA ALA A 201 -17.65 -2.19 -0.61
C ALA A 201 -18.53 -2.98 0.37
N SER A 202 -18.54 -4.32 0.29
CA SER A 202 -19.28 -5.16 1.23
C SER A 202 -18.81 -4.97 2.68
N GLU A 203 -17.51 -4.97 2.92
CA GLU A 203 -16.94 -4.72 4.25
C GLU A 203 -17.30 -3.32 4.78
N LEU A 204 -17.41 -2.31 3.91
CA LEU A 204 -17.84 -0.97 4.30
C LEU A 204 -19.32 -0.91 4.70
N VAL A 205 -20.19 -1.56 3.92
CA VAL A 205 -21.63 -1.69 4.22
C VAL A 205 -21.82 -2.38 5.56
N ASP A 206 -21.14 -3.51 5.79
CA ASP A 206 -21.21 -4.25 7.07
C ASP A 206 -20.79 -3.39 8.26
N ARG A 207 -19.73 -2.58 8.10
CA ARG A 207 -19.22 -1.69 9.15
C ARG A 207 -20.16 -0.52 9.47
N THR A 208 -20.93 -0.06 8.50
CA THR A 208 -21.87 1.05 8.67
C THR A 208 -23.25 0.58 9.12
N SER A 209 -23.48 -0.76 9.17
CA SER A 209 -24.77 -1.36 9.53
C SER A 209 -25.94 -0.86 8.65
N ILE A 210 -25.66 -0.42 7.44
CA ILE A 210 -26.68 -0.05 6.46
C ILE A 210 -27.28 -1.35 5.93
N SER A 211 -28.59 -1.52 6.18
CA SER A 211 -29.31 -2.75 5.85
C SER A 211 -30.49 -2.52 4.89
N ASP A 212 -30.63 -1.30 4.36
CA ASP A 212 -31.72 -1.02 3.43
C ASP A 212 -31.29 -1.31 1.98
N ASP A 213 -32.18 -1.92 1.20
CA ASP A 213 -31.98 -2.23 -0.22
C ASP A 213 -32.35 -1.05 -1.13
N LYS A 214 -32.43 0.16 -0.59
CA LYS A 214 -32.85 1.33 -1.33
C LYS A 214 -31.78 1.73 -2.34
N VAL A 215 -32.14 1.68 -3.60
CA VAL A 215 -31.33 2.16 -4.71
C VAL A 215 -31.62 3.63 -4.95
N VAL A 216 -30.59 4.46 -5.03
CA VAL A 216 -30.68 5.87 -5.40
C VAL A 216 -29.79 6.14 -6.60
N ASP A 217 -30.34 6.87 -7.60
CA ASP A 217 -29.58 7.21 -8.81
C ASP A 217 -28.47 8.21 -8.54
N THR A 218 -28.73 9.16 -7.64
CA THR A 218 -27.75 10.15 -7.19
C THR A 218 -27.67 10.10 -5.67
N PRO A 219 -26.54 9.71 -5.07
CA PRO A 219 -26.39 9.58 -3.63
C PRO A 219 -26.20 10.96 -2.95
N GLU A 220 -27.06 11.91 -3.27
CA GLU A 220 -27.09 13.27 -2.76
C GLU A 220 -28.52 13.81 -2.75
N VAL A 221 -28.88 14.58 -1.72
CA VAL A 221 -30.18 15.26 -1.68
C VAL A 221 -30.08 16.54 -2.52
N LEU A 222 -30.78 16.55 -3.65
CA LEU A 222 -30.77 17.68 -4.57
C LEU A 222 -31.26 18.98 -3.90
N GLY A 223 -30.50 20.06 -4.12
CA GLY A 223 -30.87 21.40 -3.67
C GLY A 223 -30.56 21.71 -2.20
N VAL A 224 -30.01 20.77 -1.44
CA VAL A 224 -29.53 21.02 -0.08
C VAL A 224 -28.12 21.55 -0.12
N LYS A 225 -27.91 22.78 0.35
CA LYS A 225 -26.57 23.34 0.61
C LYS A 225 -26.23 23.11 2.06
N MET A 226 -25.41 22.11 2.34
CA MET A 226 -24.90 21.87 3.69
C MET A 226 -23.95 23.00 4.09
N LYS A 227 -24.09 23.47 5.33
CA LYS A 227 -23.22 24.47 5.95
C LYS A 227 -22.50 23.87 7.13
N ILE A 228 -21.39 24.49 7.53
CA ILE A 228 -20.56 24.00 8.63
C ILE A 228 -21.31 24.01 9.98
N ASP A 229 -22.32 24.87 10.10
CA ASP A 229 -23.12 25.04 11.33
C ASP A 229 -24.47 24.32 11.26
N ASP A 230 -24.72 23.51 10.21
CA ASP A 230 -25.96 22.75 10.07
C ASP A 230 -25.88 21.46 10.90
N GLY A 231 -26.87 21.24 11.79
CA GLY A 231 -27.01 20.02 12.56
C GLY A 231 -26.32 20.02 13.93
N GLU A 232 -26.26 18.85 14.54
CA GLU A 232 -25.64 18.65 15.85
C GLU A 232 -24.18 18.20 15.71
N ILE A 233 -23.35 18.60 16.67
CA ILE A 233 -21.94 18.19 16.71
C ILE A 233 -21.88 16.67 16.94
N LEU A 234 -21.13 15.98 16.09
CA LEU A 234 -20.94 14.53 16.20
C LEU A 234 -20.18 14.18 17.49
N GLU A 235 -20.73 13.27 18.30
CA GLU A 235 -20.03 12.73 19.47
C GLU A 235 -18.69 12.06 19.11
N ASN A 236 -18.64 11.39 17.97
CA ASN A 236 -17.41 10.75 17.48
C ASN A 236 -17.09 11.14 16.02
N PRO A 237 -16.38 12.25 15.80
CA PRO A 237 -16.01 12.69 14.45
C PRO A 237 -15.04 11.74 13.75
N THR A 238 -14.35 10.86 14.51
CA THR A 238 -13.41 9.88 13.95
C THR A 238 -14.11 8.87 13.04
N THR A 239 -15.29 8.39 13.45
CA THR A 239 -16.09 7.46 12.64
C THR A 239 -16.51 8.09 11.31
N PHE A 240 -16.96 9.35 11.34
CA PHE A 240 -17.31 10.09 10.12
C PHE A 240 -16.11 10.17 9.16
N ARG A 241 -14.95 10.63 9.67
CA ARG A 241 -13.71 10.71 8.85
C ARG A 241 -13.28 9.37 8.28
N GLN A 242 -13.43 8.28 9.04
CA GLN A 242 -13.13 6.94 8.56
C GLN A 242 -14.05 6.51 7.42
N ILE A 243 -15.34 6.78 7.52
CA ILE A 243 -16.34 6.44 6.48
C ILE A 243 -16.08 7.27 5.23
N VAL A 244 -15.91 8.58 5.36
CA VAL A 244 -15.64 9.47 4.21
C VAL A 244 -14.33 9.08 3.52
N GLY A 245 -13.28 8.76 4.29
CA GLY A 245 -12.02 8.25 3.74
C GLY A 245 -12.19 6.92 3.00
N ALA A 246 -13.02 6.01 3.53
CA ALA A 246 -13.33 4.74 2.87
C ALA A 246 -14.14 4.94 1.58
N LEU A 247 -15.14 5.83 1.58
CA LEU A 247 -15.90 6.19 0.38
C LEU A 247 -15.03 6.88 -0.68
N SER A 248 -14.13 7.77 -0.26
CA SER A 248 -13.13 8.38 -1.15
C SER A 248 -12.23 7.33 -1.81
N TYR A 249 -11.89 6.28 -1.07
CA TYR A 249 -11.14 5.15 -1.64
C TYR A 249 -12.00 4.31 -2.59
N LEU A 250 -13.27 4.08 -2.29
CA LEU A 250 -14.21 3.34 -3.13
C LEU A 250 -14.46 4.07 -4.47
N SER A 251 -14.40 5.40 -4.51
CA SER A 251 -14.58 6.19 -5.75
C SER A 251 -13.54 5.86 -6.84
N ILE A 252 -12.47 5.14 -6.52
CA ILE A 252 -11.48 4.68 -7.50
C ILE A 252 -12.12 3.77 -8.55
N THR A 253 -13.02 2.87 -8.16
CA THR A 253 -13.76 1.96 -9.06
C THR A 253 -15.23 2.35 -9.22
N ARG A 254 -15.75 3.23 -8.36
CA ARG A 254 -17.11 3.76 -8.37
C ARG A 254 -17.09 5.29 -8.54
N PRO A 255 -16.77 5.80 -9.73
CA PRO A 255 -16.74 7.24 -9.99
C PRO A 255 -18.12 7.90 -9.87
N ASP A 256 -19.18 7.13 -9.95
CA ASP A 256 -20.57 7.57 -9.76
C ASP A 256 -20.84 8.19 -8.39
N ILE A 257 -20.15 7.75 -7.34
CA ILE A 257 -20.29 8.31 -5.98
C ILE A 257 -19.33 9.48 -5.72
N ALA A 258 -18.40 9.79 -6.63
CA ALA A 258 -17.29 10.72 -6.35
C ALA A 258 -17.76 12.12 -5.99
N HIS A 259 -18.84 12.63 -6.63
CA HIS A 259 -19.39 13.94 -6.33
C HIS A 259 -19.95 14.02 -4.92
N ALA A 260 -20.80 13.07 -4.52
CA ALA A 260 -21.38 13.03 -3.18
C ALA A 260 -20.28 12.91 -2.09
N VAL A 261 -19.26 12.07 -2.35
CA VAL A 261 -18.11 11.93 -1.46
C VAL A 261 -17.33 13.25 -1.34
N HIS A 262 -17.15 13.96 -2.45
CA HIS A 262 -16.50 15.28 -2.44
C HIS A 262 -17.28 16.28 -1.58
N VAL A 263 -18.60 16.34 -1.73
CA VAL A 263 -19.46 17.24 -0.94
C VAL A 263 -19.32 16.97 0.57
N ILE A 264 -19.45 15.72 1.01
CA ILE A 264 -19.35 15.40 2.43
C ILE A 264 -17.91 15.52 2.97
N SER A 265 -16.88 15.40 2.12
CA SER A 265 -15.49 15.53 2.54
C SER A 265 -15.09 16.95 2.95
N GLN A 266 -15.91 17.95 2.63
CA GLN A 266 -15.67 19.34 3.03
C GLN A 266 -15.88 19.57 4.54
N PHE A 267 -16.49 18.60 5.24
CA PHE A 267 -16.84 18.67 6.66
C PHE A 267 -15.99 17.74 7.53
N GLN A 268 -14.81 17.35 7.10
CA GLN A 268 -13.87 16.46 7.84
C GLN A 268 -13.09 17.18 8.95
#